data_8c1c254ca2f0b031a6725b5afb516631
#
_entry.id   8c1c254ca2f0b031a6725b5afb516631
#
_cell.length_a   1.000
_cell.length_b   1.000
_cell.length_c   1.000
_cell.angle_alpha   90.00
_cell.angle_beta   90.00
_cell.angle_gamma   90.00
#
_symmetry.space_group_name_H-M   'P 1'
#
loop_
_entity.id
_entity.type
_entity.pdbx_description
1 polymer ?
#
loop_
_entity_poly.entity_id
_entity_poly.type
_entity_poly.pdbx_seq_one_letter_code
_entity_poly.pdbx_strand_id
1 'polypeptide(L)'
;MNDSTSNLNMTSDALFERAKKVAPGGVHSPVRSFAGMGRSPVFFSKAQGAYLTSVENKNYIDCCQSFGPMILGHRDPEVQSKVMEMVDTAWTFGACEPYSLFLGEWIQKTSSLG
;
A
#
# COMPACT_ATOMS: atom_id res chain seq x y z
N MET A 1 -20.07 -7.38 -13.03
CA MET A 1 -18.77 -6.91 -12.48
C MET A 1 -18.48 -5.60 -13.18
N ASN A 2 -18.59 -4.46 -12.48
CA ASN A 2 -18.27 -3.16 -13.07
C ASN A 2 -16.76 -3.08 -13.31
N ASP A 3 -16.39 -2.68 -14.50
CA ASP A 3 -15.04 -2.53 -14.97
C ASP A 3 -14.23 -1.63 -14.01
N SER A 4 -13.35 -2.25 -13.21
CA SER A 4 -12.51 -1.55 -12.23
C SER A 4 -11.52 -0.58 -12.88
N THR A 5 -11.25 -0.75 -14.16
CA THR A 5 -10.31 0.09 -14.93
C THR A 5 -10.91 1.45 -15.32
N SER A 6 -12.21 1.54 -15.54
CA SER A 6 -12.89 2.81 -15.86
C SER A 6 -12.88 3.80 -14.69
N ASN A 7 -12.78 3.32 -13.46
CA ASN A 7 -12.73 4.15 -12.25
C ASN A 7 -11.38 4.83 -12.02
N LEU A 8 -10.29 4.36 -12.64
CA LEU A 8 -8.95 4.94 -12.50
C LEU A 8 -8.70 6.15 -13.43
N ASN A 9 -9.64 6.44 -14.35
CA ASN A 9 -9.55 7.61 -15.23
C ASN A 9 -10.17 8.88 -14.63
N MET A 10 -10.48 8.87 -13.33
CA MET A 10 -11.04 10.02 -12.62
C MET A 10 -9.93 10.83 -11.95
N THR A 11 -10.15 12.13 -11.77
CA THR A 11 -9.25 12.99 -11.00
C THR A 11 -9.35 12.69 -9.50
N SER A 12 -8.31 13.07 -8.74
CA SER A 12 -8.32 12.98 -7.28
C SER A 12 -9.52 13.70 -6.65
N ASP A 13 -9.88 14.88 -7.17
CA ASP A 13 -11.06 15.62 -6.71
C ASP A 13 -12.35 14.83 -6.93
N ALA A 14 -12.56 14.27 -8.11
CA ALA A 14 -13.73 13.48 -8.42
C ALA A 14 -13.81 12.19 -7.57
N LEU A 15 -12.68 11.54 -7.33
CA LEU A 15 -12.60 10.38 -6.45
C LEU A 15 -12.90 10.77 -4.99
N PHE A 16 -12.43 11.92 -4.54
CA PHE A 16 -12.68 12.39 -3.18
C PHE A 16 -14.16 12.72 -2.95
N GLU A 17 -14.85 13.35 -3.92
CA GLU A 17 -16.30 13.58 -3.83
C GLU A 17 -17.08 12.27 -3.73
N ARG A 18 -16.65 11.22 -4.42
CA ARG A 18 -17.22 9.88 -4.27
C ARG A 18 -16.92 9.27 -2.90
N ALA A 19 -15.68 9.40 -2.44
CA ALA A 19 -15.24 8.85 -1.16
C ALA A 19 -16.02 9.43 0.03
N LYS A 20 -16.37 10.72 -0.01
CA LYS A 20 -17.19 11.37 1.02
C LYS A 20 -18.58 10.77 1.17
N LYS A 21 -19.09 10.08 0.16
CA LYS A 21 -20.41 9.42 0.21
C LYS A 21 -20.37 8.06 0.91
N VAL A 22 -19.20 7.44 1.06
CA VAL A 22 -19.04 6.07 1.56
C VAL A 22 -18.14 5.96 2.80
N ALA A 23 -17.38 7.01 3.12
CA ALA A 23 -16.50 7.02 4.27
C ALA A 23 -16.54 8.38 4.98
N PRO A 24 -16.55 8.42 6.32
CA PRO A 24 -16.47 9.66 7.10
C PRO A 24 -15.24 10.49 6.70
N GLY A 25 -15.45 11.76 6.31
CA GLY A 25 -14.39 12.64 5.83
C GLY A 25 -13.75 12.24 4.50
N GLY A 26 -14.32 11.26 3.78
CA GLY A 26 -13.83 10.78 2.48
C GLY A 26 -12.53 9.97 2.54
N VAL A 27 -12.15 9.46 3.72
CA VAL A 27 -10.91 8.72 3.91
C VAL A 27 -11.08 7.57 4.89
N HIS A 28 -10.26 6.52 4.75
CA HIS A 28 -10.22 5.37 5.65
C HIS A 28 -9.22 5.54 6.82
N SER A 29 -8.52 6.68 6.87
CA SER A 29 -7.67 7.08 7.99
C SER A 29 -7.53 8.60 8.02
N PRO A 30 -7.68 9.26 9.19
CA PRO A 30 -7.62 10.72 9.31
C PRO A 30 -6.34 11.34 8.76
N VAL A 31 -5.21 10.67 8.89
CA VAL A 31 -3.90 11.15 8.38
C VAL A 31 -3.84 11.31 6.86
N ARG A 32 -4.81 10.72 6.13
CA ARG A 32 -4.90 10.80 4.66
C ARG A 32 -5.81 11.94 4.18
N SER A 33 -6.47 12.66 5.10
CA SER A 33 -7.55 13.59 4.74
C SER A 33 -7.10 14.91 4.15
N PHE A 34 -5.81 15.27 4.25
CA PHE A 34 -5.29 16.60 3.90
C PHE A 34 -6.03 17.73 4.65
N ALA A 35 -6.60 17.41 5.84
CA ALA A 35 -7.30 18.38 6.66
C ALA A 35 -6.42 19.61 6.92
N GLY A 36 -6.97 20.81 6.67
CA GLY A 36 -6.23 22.07 6.83
C GLY A 36 -5.28 22.43 5.68
N MET A 37 -5.12 21.59 4.65
CA MET A 37 -4.25 21.89 3.50
C MET A 37 -4.95 22.69 2.39
N GLY A 38 -6.27 22.95 2.51
CA GLY A 38 -7.04 23.72 1.52
C GLY A 38 -7.20 23.05 0.16
N ARG A 39 -6.96 21.73 0.09
CA ARG A 39 -7.08 20.93 -1.14
C ARG A 39 -7.53 19.49 -0.85
N SER A 40 -8.04 18.82 -1.87
CA SER A 40 -8.37 17.40 -1.80
C SER A 40 -7.13 16.52 -1.64
N PRO A 41 -7.26 15.35 -0.99
CA PRO A 41 -6.21 14.34 -0.98
C PRO A 41 -5.84 13.89 -2.39
N VAL A 42 -4.56 13.60 -2.62
CA VAL A 42 -4.11 12.98 -3.86
C VAL A 42 -4.40 11.49 -3.81
N PHE A 43 -5.01 10.96 -4.86
CA PHE A 43 -5.22 9.52 -5.03
C PHE A 43 -4.10 8.93 -5.88
N PHE A 44 -3.45 7.88 -5.36
CA PHE A 44 -2.36 7.22 -6.03
C PHE A 44 -2.83 5.90 -6.66
N SER A 45 -2.36 5.63 -7.87
CA SER A 45 -2.71 4.43 -8.65
C SER A 45 -1.54 3.45 -8.81
N LYS A 46 -0.30 3.92 -8.66
CA LYS A 46 0.91 3.12 -8.82
C LYS A 46 1.98 3.55 -7.82
N ALA A 47 2.89 2.62 -7.53
CA ALA A 47 4.08 2.88 -6.72
C ALA A 47 5.27 2.07 -7.26
N GLN A 48 6.47 2.65 -7.26
CA GLN A 48 7.71 1.97 -7.65
C GLN A 48 8.91 2.64 -7.01
N GLY A 49 9.76 1.87 -6.34
CA GLY A 49 10.93 2.41 -5.64
C GLY A 49 10.54 3.51 -4.65
N ALA A 50 11.09 4.71 -4.81
CA ALA A 50 10.78 5.88 -3.98
C ALA A 50 9.62 6.73 -4.51
N TYR A 51 8.88 6.27 -5.51
CA TYR A 51 7.87 7.10 -6.19
C TYR A 51 6.46 6.54 -6.07
N LEU A 52 5.51 7.47 -5.86
CA LEU A 52 4.08 7.26 -6.01
C LEU A 52 3.60 7.98 -7.27
N THR A 53 2.75 7.34 -8.06
CA THR A 53 2.12 7.95 -9.23
C THR A 53 0.64 8.16 -8.97
N SER A 54 0.17 9.41 -9.07
CA SER A 54 -1.24 9.72 -8.89
C SER A 54 -2.10 9.23 -10.05
N VAL A 55 -3.41 9.28 -9.86
CA VAL A 55 -4.39 8.97 -10.92
C VAL A 55 -4.30 9.94 -12.11
N GLU A 56 -3.75 11.14 -11.91
CA GLU A 56 -3.44 12.11 -12.96
C GLU A 56 -2.07 11.88 -13.63
N ASN A 57 -1.41 10.74 -13.36
CA ASN A 57 -0.08 10.37 -13.84
C ASN A 57 1.05 11.34 -13.42
N LYS A 58 0.90 12.01 -12.27
CA LYS A 58 1.97 12.82 -11.68
C LYS A 58 2.78 11.97 -10.69
N ASN A 59 4.10 12.10 -10.73
CA ASN A 59 5.00 11.42 -9.82
C ASN A 59 5.32 12.27 -8.60
N TYR A 60 5.35 11.63 -7.43
CA TYR A 60 5.69 12.20 -6.13
C TYR A 60 6.75 11.33 -5.47
N ILE A 61 7.72 11.95 -4.80
CA ILE A 61 8.65 11.21 -3.94
C ILE A 61 7.91 10.84 -2.66
N ASP A 62 7.92 9.55 -2.32
CA ASP A 62 7.30 9.03 -1.11
C ASP A 62 8.27 9.09 0.07
N CYS A 63 8.19 10.16 0.85
CA CYS A 63 8.94 10.30 2.10
C CYS A 63 8.26 9.62 3.30
N CYS A 64 7.06 9.05 3.11
CA CYS A 64 6.29 8.41 4.17
C CYS A 64 6.54 6.90 4.26
N GLN A 65 6.82 6.24 3.13
CA GLN A 65 7.13 4.81 3.03
C GLN A 65 6.12 3.92 3.77
N SER A 66 4.82 4.25 3.64
CA SER A 66 3.70 3.55 4.32
C SER A 66 3.86 3.46 5.85
N PHE A 67 4.54 4.44 6.46
CA PHE A 67 4.85 4.50 7.90
C PHE A 67 5.82 3.40 8.37
N GLY A 68 6.76 2.98 7.50
CA GLY A 68 7.88 2.09 7.84
C GLY A 68 8.00 0.79 7.05
N PRO A 69 6.91 0.13 6.60
CA PRO A 69 7.04 -1.17 5.93
C PRO A 69 7.85 -1.15 4.63
N MET A 70 7.89 -0.03 3.92
CA MET A 70 8.51 0.07 2.58
C MET A 70 9.98 0.48 2.64
N ILE A 71 10.78 -0.07 3.56
CA ILE A 71 12.21 0.27 3.73
C ILE A 71 13.07 -0.03 2.49
N LEU A 72 12.67 -0.98 1.66
CA LEU A 72 13.32 -1.31 0.38
C LEU A 72 12.71 -0.53 -0.80
N GLY A 73 11.75 0.36 -0.53
CA GLY A 73 10.94 1.01 -1.54
C GLY A 73 9.76 0.16 -2.01
N HIS A 74 8.90 0.79 -2.82
CA HIS A 74 7.73 0.12 -3.37
C HIS A 74 8.14 -0.90 -4.43
N ARG A 75 7.55 -2.10 -4.35
CA ARG A 75 7.73 -3.18 -5.33
C ARG A 75 9.21 -3.54 -5.55
N ASP A 76 9.97 -3.69 -4.47
CA ASP A 76 11.30 -4.29 -4.57
C ASP A 76 11.23 -5.60 -5.37
N PRO A 77 12.08 -5.79 -6.40
CA PRO A 77 11.92 -6.90 -7.35
C PRO A 77 12.09 -8.28 -6.71
N GLU A 78 12.95 -8.42 -5.71
CA GLU A 78 13.17 -9.69 -5.02
C GLU A 78 11.95 -10.03 -4.15
N VAL A 79 11.46 -9.06 -3.36
CA VAL A 79 10.26 -9.22 -2.55
C VAL A 79 9.06 -9.49 -3.43
N GLN A 80 8.88 -8.74 -4.52
CA GLN A 80 7.77 -8.95 -5.46
C GLN A 80 7.78 -10.37 -6.04
N SER A 81 8.95 -10.86 -6.46
CA SER A 81 9.09 -12.20 -7.01
C SER A 81 8.64 -13.27 -6.00
N LYS A 82 9.08 -13.15 -4.73
CA LYS A 82 8.70 -14.09 -3.68
C LYS A 82 7.22 -14.01 -3.31
N VAL A 83 6.64 -12.82 -3.28
CA VAL A 83 5.20 -12.65 -3.04
C VAL A 83 4.38 -13.31 -4.16
N MET A 84 4.77 -13.12 -5.43
CA MET A 84 4.09 -13.75 -6.57
C MET A 84 4.15 -15.28 -6.53
N GLU A 85 5.31 -15.84 -6.18
CA GLU A 85 5.47 -17.30 -5.96
C GLU A 85 4.52 -17.81 -4.87
N MET A 86 4.37 -17.06 -3.77
CA MET A 86 3.50 -17.46 -2.65
C MET A 86 2.02 -17.30 -2.97
N VAL A 87 1.63 -16.30 -3.74
CA VAL A 87 0.23 -16.10 -4.18
C VAL A 87 -0.31 -17.31 -4.93
N ASP A 88 0.54 -17.98 -5.72
CA ASP A 88 0.17 -19.19 -6.45
C ASP A 88 0.07 -20.44 -5.54
N THR A 89 0.63 -20.37 -4.33
CA THR A 89 0.64 -21.49 -3.38
C THR A 89 -0.50 -21.39 -2.37
N ALA A 90 -0.56 -20.27 -1.64
CA ALA A 90 -1.61 -20.02 -0.66
C ALA A 90 -1.63 -18.53 -0.24
N TRP A 91 -2.82 -18.05 0.14
CA TRP A 91 -2.99 -16.68 0.66
C TRP A 91 -2.91 -16.64 2.19
N THR A 92 -3.43 -17.67 2.84
CA THR A 92 -3.38 -17.87 4.29
C THR A 92 -3.76 -19.31 4.61
N PHE A 93 -3.19 -19.86 5.66
CA PHE A 93 -3.46 -21.23 6.05
C PHE A 93 -4.50 -21.34 7.17
N GLY A 94 -4.62 -20.30 8.04
CA GLY A 94 -5.43 -20.39 9.26
C GLY A 94 -4.98 -21.54 10.21
N ALA A 95 -3.73 -22.00 10.05
CA ALA A 95 -3.13 -23.13 10.77
C ALA A 95 -1.63 -22.87 10.93
N CYS A 96 -0.92 -23.77 11.65
CA CYS A 96 0.53 -23.71 11.73
C CYS A 96 1.14 -23.88 10.34
N GLU A 97 2.17 -23.08 10.04
CA GLU A 97 2.88 -23.08 8.77
C GLU A 97 4.38 -22.75 8.98
N PRO A 98 5.26 -23.17 8.07
CA PRO A 98 6.70 -23.07 8.30
C PRO A 98 7.26 -21.63 8.19
N TYR A 99 6.59 -20.74 7.47
CA TYR A 99 7.16 -19.40 7.18
C TYR A 99 7.26 -18.51 8.40
N SER A 100 6.24 -18.52 9.28
CA SER A 100 6.27 -17.80 10.55
C SER A 100 7.30 -18.39 11.51
N LEU A 101 7.49 -19.72 11.48
CA LEU A 101 8.57 -20.36 12.24
C LEU A 101 9.93 -19.89 11.76
N PHE A 102 10.20 -19.92 10.45
CA PHE A 102 11.48 -19.47 9.89
C PHE A 102 11.75 -18.00 10.18
N LEU A 103 10.73 -17.15 10.11
CA LEU A 103 10.85 -15.74 10.49
C LEU A 103 11.20 -15.59 11.98
N GLY A 104 10.54 -16.35 12.85
CA GLY A 104 10.82 -16.36 14.29
C GLY A 104 12.26 -16.78 14.61
N GLU A 105 12.74 -17.86 13.99
CA GLU A 105 14.12 -18.32 14.13
C GLU A 105 15.13 -17.29 13.63
N TRP A 106 14.84 -16.64 12.51
CA TRP A 106 15.69 -15.58 11.96
C TRP A 106 15.76 -14.37 12.90
N ILE A 107 14.62 -13.91 13.43
CA ILE A 107 14.55 -12.80 14.39
C ILE A 107 15.35 -13.16 15.66
N GLN A 108 15.15 -14.34 16.22
CA GLN A 108 15.89 -14.80 17.41
C GLN A 108 17.40 -14.83 17.18
N LYS A 109 17.83 -15.28 16.00
CA LYS A 109 19.26 -15.37 15.66
C LYS A 109 19.91 -14.01 15.39
N THR A 110 19.15 -13.04 14.87
CA THR A 110 19.69 -11.72 14.49
C THR A 110 19.51 -10.65 15.55
N SER A 111 18.53 -10.81 16.44
CA SER A 111 18.32 -9.92 17.58
C SER A 111 19.00 -10.50 18.81
N SER A 112 19.70 -9.66 19.60
CA SER A 112 20.26 -10.04 20.91
C SER A 112 19.18 -10.23 22.00
N LEU A 113 17.96 -10.51 21.63
CA LEU A 113 16.80 -10.75 22.47
C LEU A 113 16.60 -12.26 22.73
N GLY A 114 17.67 -13.01 22.86
CA GLY A 114 17.66 -14.41 23.28
C GLY A 114 17.86 -14.58 24.76
#